data_528d852681b1a1bdaab79c6e35a75637
#
_entry.id   528d852681b1a1bdaab79c6e35a75637
#
_cell.length_a   1.000
_cell.length_b   1.000
_cell.length_c   1.000
_cell.angle_alpha   90.00
_cell.angle_beta   90.00
_cell.angle_gamma   90.00
#
_symmetry.space_group_name_H-M   'P 1'
#
loop_
_entity.id
_entity.type
_entity.pdbx_description
1 polymer ?
#
loop_
_entity_poly.entity_id
_entity_poly.type
_entity_poly.pdbx_seq_one_letter_code
_entity_poly.pdbx_strand_id
1 'polypeptide(L)'
;MSQLKKVLAAMMVLGAMSFLTLNGVFAALNSETINRGGSISSGTLTFTNKVASNTACTSYGGAASPGNVNTACDALFSAASLQYPGTPATVQLTLKNDGSLDASDLAVFMASCANLNTPSVPVHGGADPCASGGAQLYLQETNSSFVATKCWYPTVAAGSCSFGANGLANFDATYTDAVASLDLGSGPVAGASRYFVIGMQLPSTASNALQGQEALFDLTWHLST
;
A
#
# COMPACT_ATOMS: atom_id res chain seq x y z
N MET A 1 10.98 -34.38 -62.40
CA MET A 1 10.52 -34.44 -61.01
C MET A 1 9.02 -34.51 -60.96
N SER A 2 8.45 -35.52 -60.31
CA SER A 2 6.98 -35.71 -60.32
C SER A 2 6.33 -34.56 -59.56
N GLN A 3 5.13 -34.13 -59.98
CA GLN A 3 4.34 -33.04 -59.34
C GLN A 3 4.20 -33.29 -57.82
N LEU A 4 4.11 -34.56 -57.40
CA LEU A 4 4.02 -34.94 -56.03
C LEU A 4 5.22 -34.46 -55.18
N LYS A 5 6.44 -34.53 -55.71
CA LYS A 5 7.64 -34.02 -55.02
C LYS A 5 7.65 -32.52 -54.84
N LYS A 6 7.09 -31.79 -55.80
CA LYS A 6 6.96 -30.30 -55.71
C LYS A 6 5.92 -29.90 -54.68
N VAL A 7 4.80 -30.62 -54.60
CA VAL A 7 3.74 -30.35 -53.58
C VAL A 7 4.28 -30.69 -52.17
N LEU A 8 4.98 -31.80 -52.00
CA LEU A 8 5.58 -32.17 -50.70
C LEU A 8 6.61 -31.11 -50.21
N ALA A 9 7.46 -30.65 -51.11
CA ALA A 9 8.43 -29.62 -50.80
C ALA A 9 7.76 -28.30 -50.40
N ALA A 10 6.68 -27.90 -51.09
CA ALA A 10 5.92 -26.69 -50.73
C ALA A 10 5.23 -26.79 -49.35
N MET A 11 4.67 -27.96 -49.02
CA MET A 11 4.08 -28.20 -47.70
C MET A 11 5.14 -28.20 -46.57
N MET A 12 6.33 -28.72 -46.81
CA MET A 12 7.41 -28.67 -45.80
C MET A 12 7.86 -27.22 -45.54
N VAL A 13 7.98 -26.40 -46.57
CA VAL A 13 8.36 -24.99 -46.40
C VAL A 13 7.28 -24.19 -45.68
N LEU A 14 6.01 -24.40 -46.01
CA LEU A 14 4.90 -23.78 -45.31
C LEU A 14 4.80 -24.20 -43.84
N GLY A 15 4.99 -25.48 -43.53
CA GLY A 15 5.04 -26.01 -42.16
C GLY A 15 6.20 -25.46 -41.33
N ALA A 16 7.37 -25.35 -41.95
CA ALA A 16 8.54 -24.75 -41.27
C ALA A 16 8.38 -23.26 -40.99
N MET A 17 7.79 -22.52 -41.92
CA MET A 17 7.47 -21.07 -41.72
C MET A 17 6.44 -20.87 -40.61
N SER A 18 5.39 -21.69 -40.57
CA SER A 18 4.36 -21.62 -39.53
C SER A 18 4.91 -21.95 -38.16
N PHE A 19 5.80 -22.91 -38.06
CA PHE A 19 6.46 -23.28 -36.81
C PHE A 19 7.42 -22.20 -36.28
N LEU A 20 8.16 -21.53 -37.17
CA LEU A 20 9.04 -20.44 -36.85
C LEU A 20 8.30 -19.18 -36.38
N THR A 21 7.14 -18.88 -36.98
CA THR A 21 6.34 -17.71 -36.58
C THR A 21 5.64 -17.92 -35.24
N LEU A 22 5.12 -19.13 -34.94
CA LEU A 22 4.49 -19.46 -33.68
C LEU A 22 5.48 -19.42 -32.51
N ASN A 23 6.68 -19.97 -32.68
CA ASN A 23 7.70 -19.93 -31.62
C ASN A 23 8.36 -18.55 -31.46
N GLY A 24 8.45 -17.77 -32.53
CA GLY A 24 8.99 -16.41 -32.49
C GLY A 24 8.11 -15.41 -31.75
N VAL A 25 6.79 -15.53 -31.88
CA VAL A 25 5.85 -14.62 -31.23
C VAL A 25 5.76 -14.87 -29.72
N PHE A 26 5.84 -16.11 -29.27
CA PHE A 26 5.83 -16.40 -27.81
C PHE A 26 7.17 -16.14 -27.16
N ALA A 27 8.29 -16.28 -27.86
CA ALA A 27 9.61 -15.93 -27.34
C ALA A 27 9.79 -14.41 -27.16
N ALA A 28 9.12 -13.59 -27.97
CA ALA A 28 9.20 -12.12 -27.86
C ALA A 28 8.46 -11.55 -26.64
N LEU A 29 7.51 -12.32 -26.06
CA LEU A 29 6.73 -11.88 -24.88
C LEU A 29 7.38 -12.21 -23.53
N ASN A 30 8.38 -13.09 -23.51
CA ASN A 30 8.97 -13.59 -22.25
C ASN A 30 10.50 -13.72 -22.26
N SER A 31 11.21 -13.19 -23.24
CA SER A 31 12.66 -13.28 -23.24
C SER A 31 13.30 -11.92 -23.02
N GLU A 32 14.20 -11.84 -22.04
CA GLU A 32 15.27 -10.86 -22.03
C GLU A 32 16.11 -11.09 -23.29
N THR A 33 15.85 -10.35 -24.35
CA THR A 33 16.70 -10.37 -25.53
C THR A 33 17.89 -9.47 -25.27
N ILE A 34 19.00 -10.06 -24.89
CA ILE A 34 20.29 -9.39 -24.91
C ILE A 34 20.72 -9.28 -26.39
N ASN A 35 20.36 -8.22 -27.04
CA ASN A 35 21.03 -7.81 -28.27
C ASN A 35 22.39 -7.26 -27.87
N ARG A 36 23.47 -7.77 -28.44
CA ARG A 36 24.82 -7.24 -28.19
C ARG A 36 24.84 -5.75 -28.51
N GLY A 37 24.91 -4.93 -27.46
CA GLY A 37 24.96 -3.48 -27.57
C GLY A 37 23.67 -2.73 -27.27
N GLY A 38 22.55 -3.43 -26.97
CA GLY A 38 21.30 -2.80 -26.54
C GLY A 38 20.73 -3.53 -25.33
N SER A 39 20.58 -2.89 -24.21
CA SER A 39 19.78 -3.38 -23.09
C SER A 39 18.43 -2.72 -23.13
N ILE A 40 17.36 -3.51 -23.20
CA ILE A 40 16.00 -3.02 -22.91
C ILE A 40 15.80 -3.30 -21.43
N SER A 41 15.83 -2.27 -20.59
CA SER A 41 15.40 -2.38 -19.21
C SER A 41 13.92 -1.95 -19.15
N SER A 42 13.07 -2.79 -18.60
CA SER A 42 11.75 -2.34 -18.16
C SER A 42 11.92 -1.38 -16.99
N GLY A 43 11.14 -0.32 -16.95
CA GLY A 43 11.08 0.56 -15.79
C GLY A 43 10.59 -0.23 -14.57
N THR A 44 10.98 0.21 -13.38
CA THR A 44 10.56 -0.38 -12.12
C THR A 44 9.66 0.58 -11.37
N LEU A 45 8.62 0.07 -10.76
CA LEU A 45 7.83 0.78 -9.76
C LEU A 45 8.16 0.15 -8.40
N THR A 46 8.91 0.86 -7.58
CA THR A 46 9.26 0.45 -6.22
C THR A 46 9.07 1.62 -5.29
N PHE A 47 8.67 1.38 -4.06
CA PHE A 47 8.59 2.47 -3.12
C PHE A 47 9.13 2.12 -1.73
N THR A 48 9.46 3.17 -1.02
CA THR A 48 9.97 3.15 0.33
C THR A 48 8.95 3.81 1.25
N ASN A 49 8.65 3.11 2.35
CA ASN A 49 7.85 3.60 3.46
C ASN A 49 8.77 3.88 4.64
N LYS A 50 8.75 5.11 5.16
CA LYS A 50 9.55 5.49 6.32
C LYS A 50 8.66 6.11 7.39
N VAL A 51 8.58 5.45 8.53
CA VAL A 51 7.84 5.90 9.71
C VAL A 51 8.77 6.74 10.59
N ALA A 52 8.46 8.02 10.75
CA ALA A 52 9.21 8.98 11.57
C ALA A 52 10.74 8.93 11.31
N SER A 53 11.55 8.67 12.33
CA SER A 53 13.00 8.53 12.24
C SER A 53 13.49 7.09 12.01
N ASN A 54 12.58 6.13 11.87
CA ASN A 54 12.92 4.72 11.71
C ASN A 54 13.67 4.44 10.41
N THR A 55 14.21 3.23 10.28
CA THR A 55 14.81 2.77 9.03
C THR A 55 13.73 2.67 7.96
N ALA A 56 14.04 3.13 6.76
CA ALA A 56 13.12 3.04 5.65
C ALA A 56 12.87 1.58 5.25
N CYS A 57 11.60 1.24 5.09
CA CYS A 57 11.14 -0.06 4.65
C CYS A 57 10.86 -0.02 3.14
N THR A 58 11.51 -0.88 2.36
CA THR A 58 11.38 -0.90 0.91
C THR A 58 10.41 -1.98 0.46
N SER A 59 9.61 -1.71 -0.56
CA SER A 59 8.64 -2.68 -1.09
C SER A 59 9.27 -3.98 -1.57
N TYR A 60 10.53 -3.96 -2.02
CA TYR A 60 11.30 -5.13 -2.49
C TYR A 60 12.21 -5.76 -1.43
N GLY A 61 12.22 -5.25 -0.20
CA GLY A 61 13.12 -5.69 0.88
C GLY A 61 12.64 -6.90 1.68
N GLY A 62 11.45 -7.38 1.44
CA GLY A 62 10.89 -8.54 2.15
C GLY A 62 11.47 -9.86 1.62
N ALA A 63 11.97 -10.70 2.53
CA ALA A 63 12.70 -11.95 2.21
C ALA A 63 11.90 -13.02 1.44
N ALA A 64 10.64 -12.80 1.10
CA ALA A 64 9.77 -13.86 0.57
C ALA A 64 8.83 -13.43 -0.56
N SER A 65 8.91 -12.22 -1.10
CA SER A 65 7.89 -11.78 -2.06
C SER A 65 8.43 -11.63 -3.48
N PRO A 66 7.98 -12.45 -4.42
CA PRO A 66 8.26 -12.25 -5.84
C PRO A 66 7.49 -11.06 -6.44
N GLY A 67 6.71 -10.32 -5.64
CA GLY A 67 5.73 -9.36 -6.10
C GLY A 67 5.96 -7.91 -5.68
N ASN A 68 7.16 -7.50 -5.26
CA ASN A 68 7.41 -6.11 -4.83
C ASN A 68 6.48 -5.69 -3.66
N VAL A 69 6.20 -6.62 -2.75
CA VAL A 69 5.37 -6.44 -1.55
C VAL A 69 6.21 -6.74 -0.31
N ASN A 70 6.24 -5.83 0.64
CA ASN A 70 6.91 -6.01 1.93
C ASN A 70 5.91 -5.82 3.06
N THR A 71 5.68 -6.87 3.83
CA THR A 71 4.75 -6.90 4.98
C THR A 71 5.47 -6.73 6.33
N ALA A 72 6.79 -6.52 6.32
CA ALA A 72 7.62 -6.43 7.53
C ALA A 72 8.05 -4.99 7.85
N CYS A 73 7.26 -4.00 7.45
CA CYS A 73 7.52 -2.60 7.77
C CYS A 73 7.15 -2.28 9.23
N ASP A 74 7.78 -1.24 9.77
CA ASP A 74 7.53 -0.81 11.16
C ASP A 74 6.08 -0.44 11.41
N ALA A 75 5.59 -0.77 12.60
CA ALA A 75 4.27 -0.35 13.05
C ALA A 75 4.17 1.18 13.14
N LEU A 76 3.04 1.72 12.70
CA LEU A 76 2.75 3.15 12.79
C LEU A 76 2.57 3.60 14.25
N PHE A 77 1.85 2.82 15.02
CA PHE A 77 1.57 3.10 16.42
C PHE A 77 1.98 1.91 17.30
N SER A 78 2.46 2.21 18.51
CA SER A 78 2.66 1.19 19.55
C SER A 78 1.43 1.12 20.45
N ALA A 79 1.24 0.00 21.14
CA ALA A 79 0.15 -0.21 22.09
C ALA A 79 0.06 0.88 23.18
N ALA A 80 1.18 1.56 23.49
CA ALA A 80 1.22 2.66 24.45
C ALA A 80 0.74 4.01 23.91
N SER A 81 0.41 4.12 22.60
CA SER A 81 0.19 5.43 21.95
C SER A 81 -1.12 6.10 22.32
N LEU A 82 -2.13 5.36 22.79
CA LEU A 82 -3.50 5.86 23.06
C LEU A 82 -3.90 5.69 24.53
N GLN A 83 -3.12 6.27 25.43
CA GLN A 83 -3.33 6.05 26.88
C GLN A 83 -4.50 6.85 27.48
N TYR A 84 -4.84 8.00 26.91
CA TYR A 84 -5.84 8.91 27.50
C TYR A 84 -6.86 9.35 26.43
N PRO A 85 -8.17 9.31 26.77
CA PRO A 85 -9.21 9.86 25.89
C PRO A 85 -8.95 11.35 25.56
N GLY A 86 -9.15 11.73 24.30
CA GLY A 86 -8.95 13.09 23.82
C GLY A 86 -7.49 13.53 23.63
N THR A 87 -6.52 12.64 23.89
CA THR A 87 -5.11 12.91 23.63
C THR A 87 -4.70 12.23 22.31
N PRO A 88 -4.39 12.97 21.24
CA PRO A 88 -4.00 12.38 19.96
C PRO A 88 -2.58 11.83 20.01
N ALA A 89 -2.39 10.66 19.44
CA ALA A 89 -1.09 10.17 18.99
C ALA A 89 -0.96 10.45 17.49
N THR A 90 0.17 10.95 17.05
CA THR A 90 0.44 11.23 15.64
C THR A 90 1.74 10.59 15.20
N VAL A 91 1.77 10.12 13.96
CA VAL A 91 2.97 9.58 13.35
C VAL A 91 3.20 10.24 11.98
N GLN A 92 4.44 10.56 11.71
CA GLN A 92 4.89 11.08 10.43
C GLN A 92 5.30 9.94 9.52
N LEU A 93 4.88 9.98 8.27
CA LEU A 93 5.16 8.97 7.28
C LEU A 93 5.68 9.63 6.00
N THR A 94 6.76 9.10 5.46
CA THR A 94 7.28 9.48 4.14
C THR A 94 7.17 8.28 3.20
N LEU A 95 6.48 8.46 2.10
CA LEU A 95 6.39 7.50 1.00
C LEU A 95 7.19 8.04 -0.18
N LYS A 96 8.20 7.31 -0.62
CA LYS A 96 9.05 7.69 -1.74
C LYS A 96 8.97 6.66 -2.85
N ASN A 97 8.81 7.12 -4.07
CA ASN A 97 8.96 6.27 -5.24
C ASN A 97 10.46 6.14 -5.57
N ASP A 98 11.03 4.98 -5.28
CA ASP A 98 12.44 4.67 -5.58
C ASP A 98 12.61 3.96 -6.93
N GLY A 99 11.51 3.76 -7.66
CA GLY A 99 11.50 3.21 -9.00
C GLY A 99 11.91 4.21 -10.07
N SER A 100 11.96 3.74 -11.29
CA SER A 100 12.27 4.55 -12.50
C SER A 100 11.02 4.96 -13.28
N LEU A 101 9.84 4.49 -12.89
CA LEU A 101 8.54 4.85 -13.47
C LEU A 101 7.80 5.79 -12.55
N ASP A 102 7.11 6.76 -13.12
CA ASP A 102 6.15 7.58 -12.39
C ASP A 102 4.96 6.74 -11.96
N ALA A 103 4.50 6.94 -10.74
CA ALA A 103 3.27 6.30 -10.28
C ALA A 103 2.06 7.12 -10.72
N SER A 104 1.09 6.47 -11.35
CA SER A 104 -0.18 7.10 -11.74
C SER A 104 -1.10 7.28 -10.55
N ASP A 105 -1.04 6.37 -9.59
CA ASP A 105 -1.95 6.34 -8.46
C ASP A 105 -1.26 5.94 -7.15
N LEU A 106 -1.76 6.47 -6.04
CA LEU A 106 -1.41 6.09 -4.67
C LEU A 106 -2.70 5.87 -3.89
N ALA A 107 -2.81 4.71 -3.28
CA ALA A 107 -3.96 4.35 -2.46
C ALA A 107 -3.55 3.75 -1.13
N VAL A 108 -4.47 3.74 -0.17
CA VAL A 108 -4.28 3.12 1.15
C VAL A 108 -5.53 2.38 1.58
N PHE A 109 -5.34 1.24 2.21
CA PHE A 109 -6.44 0.44 2.78
C PHE A 109 -6.00 -0.27 4.07
N MET A 110 -6.97 -0.79 4.80
CA MET A 110 -6.77 -1.55 6.03
C MET A 110 -7.27 -2.98 5.83
N ALA A 111 -6.44 -3.97 6.12
CA ALA A 111 -6.83 -5.37 5.92
C ALA A 111 -7.92 -5.83 6.91
N SER A 112 -7.83 -5.42 8.14
CA SER A 112 -8.85 -5.59 9.20
C SER A 112 -8.39 -4.91 10.47
N CYS A 113 -9.33 -4.46 11.29
CA CYS A 113 -9.08 -4.06 12.66
C CYS A 113 -9.52 -5.18 13.60
N ALA A 114 -8.65 -5.63 14.48
CA ALA A 114 -8.94 -6.66 15.47
C ALA A 114 -8.78 -6.11 16.90
N ASN A 115 -9.74 -6.40 17.76
CA ASN A 115 -9.63 -6.13 19.19
C ASN A 115 -8.81 -7.25 19.85
N LEU A 116 -7.63 -6.89 20.35
CA LEU A 116 -6.83 -7.78 21.19
C LEU A 116 -7.14 -7.48 22.65
N ASN A 117 -7.95 -8.33 23.27
CA ASN A 117 -8.07 -8.36 24.72
C ASN A 117 -6.72 -8.80 25.31
N THR A 118 -5.90 -7.86 25.76
CA THR A 118 -4.62 -8.18 26.40
C THR A 118 -4.89 -8.65 27.85
N PRO A 119 -4.71 -9.95 28.15
CA PRO A 119 -5.02 -10.52 29.48
C PRO A 119 -4.19 -9.96 30.61
N SER A 120 -3.18 -9.13 30.33
CA SER A 120 -2.25 -8.58 31.31
C SER A 120 -2.77 -7.36 32.08
N VAL A 121 -3.92 -6.79 31.68
CA VAL A 121 -4.52 -5.63 32.33
C VAL A 121 -5.66 -6.08 33.22
N PRO A 122 -5.65 -5.81 34.54
CA PRO A 122 -6.63 -6.37 35.48
C PRO A 122 -8.02 -5.76 35.38
N VAL A 123 -8.22 -4.70 34.60
CA VAL A 123 -9.51 -4.06 34.38
C VAL A 123 -9.80 -4.03 32.89
N HIS A 124 -10.75 -4.82 32.45
CA HIS A 124 -11.15 -4.88 31.05
C HIS A 124 -12.52 -4.25 30.91
N GLY A 125 -12.60 -3.24 30.04
CA GLY A 125 -13.85 -2.82 29.48
C GLY A 125 -14.36 -3.86 28.47
N GLY A 126 -15.64 -3.82 28.16
CA GLY A 126 -16.23 -4.70 27.15
C GLY A 126 -16.38 -4.03 25.79
N ALA A 127 -15.86 -2.83 25.59
CA ALA A 127 -16.01 -2.11 24.34
C ALA A 127 -14.86 -2.43 23.38
N ASP A 128 -15.17 -2.50 22.09
CA ASP A 128 -14.23 -2.76 21.02
C ASP A 128 -13.67 -1.45 20.47
N PRO A 129 -12.34 -1.20 20.51
CA PRO A 129 -11.73 -0.01 19.94
C PRO A 129 -11.84 0.05 18.41
N CYS A 130 -12.07 -1.08 17.74
CA CYS A 130 -12.32 -1.17 16.31
C CYS A 130 -13.77 -0.87 15.92
N ALA A 131 -14.70 -0.87 16.87
CA ALA A 131 -16.10 -0.65 16.62
C ALA A 131 -16.50 0.84 16.65
N SER A 132 -17.74 1.12 16.29
CA SER A 132 -18.35 2.45 16.41
C SER A 132 -18.25 2.97 17.85
N GLY A 133 -17.78 4.22 18.01
CA GLY A 133 -17.49 4.81 19.32
C GLY A 133 -16.11 4.46 19.90
N GLY A 134 -15.34 3.63 19.20
CA GLY A 134 -13.97 3.28 19.54
C GLY A 134 -12.94 4.31 19.08
N ALA A 135 -11.80 3.86 18.57
CA ALA A 135 -10.72 4.75 18.15
C ALA A 135 -11.11 5.61 16.93
N GLN A 136 -10.59 6.83 16.95
CA GLN A 136 -10.72 7.77 15.85
C GLN A 136 -9.42 7.85 15.07
N LEU A 137 -9.53 7.96 13.74
CA LEU A 137 -8.40 8.01 12.80
C LEU A 137 -8.53 9.24 11.91
N TYR A 138 -7.41 9.85 11.56
CA TYR A 138 -7.32 10.73 10.39
C TYR A 138 -6.07 10.43 9.56
N LEU A 139 -6.14 10.75 8.26
CA LEU A 139 -5.04 10.73 7.32
C LEU A 139 -4.89 12.09 6.67
N GLN A 140 -3.76 12.73 6.88
CA GLN A 140 -3.43 14.08 6.42
C GLN A 140 -2.19 14.07 5.56
N GLU A 141 -2.28 14.65 4.37
CA GLU A 141 -1.09 14.96 3.57
C GLU A 141 -0.45 16.26 4.01
N THR A 142 0.86 16.31 3.92
CA THR A 142 1.68 17.42 4.38
C THR A 142 2.75 17.76 3.35
N ASN A 143 3.41 18.89 3.52
CA ASN A 143 4.67 19.16 2.83
C ASN A 143 5.85 18.44 3.52
N SER A 144 7.06 18.62 2.98
CA SER A 144 8.29 18.01 3.52
C SER A 144 8.67 18.46 4.93
N SER A 145 8.07 19.53 5.44
CA SER A 145 8.21 20.00 6.83
C SER A 145 7.05 19.54 7.71
N PHE A 146 6.23 18.64 7.25
CA PHE A 146 5.04 18.08 7.91
C PHE A 146 3.98 19.14 8.28
N VAL A 147 3.91 20.23 7.49
CA VAL A 147 2.81 21.18 7.58
C VAL A 147 1.66 20.70 6.71
N ALA A 148 0.44 20.71 7.27
CA ALA A 148 -0.77 20.22 6.63
C ALA A 148 -1.06 20.93 5.29
N THR A 149 -1.34 20.13 4.26
CA THR A 149 -1.74 20.61 2.93
C THR A 149 -3.14 20.13 2.55
N LYS A 150 -3.47 18.88 2.90
CA LYS A 150 -4.75 18.27 2.55
C LYS A 150 -5.16 17.22 3.57
N CYS A 151 -6.41 17.21 3.93
CA CYS A 151 -7.04 16.11 4.65
C CYS A 151 -7.61 15.12 3.64
N TRP A 152 -7.26 13.85 3.79
CA TRP A 152 -7.78 12.76 2.98
C TRP A 152 -8.87 11.98 3.71
N TYR A 153 -8.75 11.84 5.02
CA TYR A 153 -9.70 11.11 5.85
C TYR A 153 -9.81 11.78 7.23
N PRO A 154 -11.00 11.88 7.86
CA PRO A 154 -12.29 11.30 7.46
C PRO A 154 -13.06 12.05 6.37
N THR A 155 -12.66 13.24 6.04
CA THR A 155 -13.32 14.05 5.00
C THR A 155 -12.28 14.77 4.16
N VAL A 156 -12.35 14.61 2.85
CA VAL A 156 -11.42 15.28 1.94
C VAL A 156 -11.62 16.79 2.00
N ALA A 157 -10.57 17.51 2.42
CA ALA A 157 -10.56 18.96 2.55
C ALA A 157 -9.15 19.52 2.38
N ALA A 158 -9.03 20.80 2.03
CA ALA A 158 -7.75 21.51 2.09
C ALA A 158 -7.34 21.79 3.55
N GLY A 159 -6.03 21.66 3.83
CA GLY A 159 -5.45 21.95 5.14
C GLY A 159 -5.49 20.77 6.12
N SER A 160 -5.67 21.08 7.40
CA SER A 160 -5.59 20.12 8.49
C SER A 160 -6.82 19.24 8.61
N CYS A 161 -6.59 17.97 8.99
CA CYS A 161 -7.67 17.08 9.39
C CYS A 161 -8.16 17.36 10.82
N SER A 162 -9.41 16.96 11.06
CA SER A 162 -9.98 16.78 12.40
C SER A 162 -10.42 15.32 12.55
N PHE A 163 -10.48 14.85 13.80
CA PHE A 163 -10.99 13.52 14.07
C PHE A 163 -12.49 13.43 13.80
N GLY A 164 -12.88 12.44 13.01
CA GLY A 164 -14.29 12.10 12.78
C GLY A 164 -14.79 11.08 13.79
N ALA A 165 -16.06 11.15 14.14
CA ALA A 165 -16.70 10.09 14.91
C ALA A 165 -16.57 8.75 14.18
N ASN A 166 -16.24 7.67 14.92
CA ASN A 166 -16.06 6.31 14.39
C ASN A 166 -14.97 6.20 13.30
N GLY A 167 -13.94 7.04 13.33
CA GLY A 167 -12.95 7.14 12.25
C GLY A 167 -12.30 5.80 11.91
N LEU A 168 -11.82 5.05 12.90
CA LEU A 168 -11.18 3.74 12.66
C LEU A 168 -12.18 2.70 12.12
N ALA A 169 -13.34 2.56 12.75
CA ALA A 169 -14.38 1.62 12.33
C ALA A 169 -14.88 1.89 10.90
N ASN A 170 -15.09 3.15 10.56
CA ASN A 170 -15.53 3.52 9.21
C ASN A 170 -14.43 3.29 8.17
N PHE A 171 -13.16 3.53 8.52
CA PHE A 171 -12.04 3.26 7.63
C PHE A 171 -11.94 1.76 7.34
N ASP A 172 -11.94 0.93 8.38
CA ASP A 172 -11.92 -0.53 8.30
C ASP A 172 -13.08 -1.11 7.46
N ALA A 173 -14.29 -0.59 7.66
CA ALA A 173 -15.47 -1.05 6.92
C ALA A 173 -15.52 -0.60 5.45
N THR A 174 -14.80 0.46 5.08
CA THR A 174 -14.91 1.10 3.76
C THR A 174 -13.71 0.76 2.86
N TYR A 175 -12.52 0.71 3.42
CA TYR A 175 -11.27 0.59 2.67
C TYR A 175 -10.55 -0.70 3.03
N THR A 176 -11.04 -1.82 2.50
CA THR A 176 -10.70 -3.18 2.92
C THR A 176 -9.61 -3.86 2.11
N ASP A 177 -9.38 -3.41 0.88
CA ASP A 177 -8.42 -4.03 -0.04
C ASP A 177 -7.98 -3.04 -1.14
N ALA A 178 -7.17 -3.48 -2.09
CA ALA A 178 -6.68 -2.63 -3.17
C ALA A 178 -7.78 -2.12 -4.13
N VAL A 179 -8.93 -2.80 -4.20
CA VAL A 179 -10.08 -2.39 -5.04
C VAL A 179 -10.96 -1.39 -4.29
N ALA A 180 -11.19 -1.67 -2.99
CA ALA A 180 -11.91 -0.81 -2.06
C ALA A 180 -10.91 -0.03 -1.21
N SER A 181 -10.04 0.75 -1.83
CA SER A 181 -9.02 1.56 -1.17
C SER A 181 -9.40 3.04 -1.13
N LEU A 182 -8.83 3.78 -0.19
CA LEU A 182 -8.88 5.24 -0.21
C LEU A 182 -7.89 5.74 -1.26
N ASP A 183 -8.42 6.27 -2.36
CA ASP A 183 -7.65 6.90 -3.42
C ASP A 183 -7.07 8.23 -2.93
N LEU A 184 -5.75 8.36 -2.98
CA LEU A 184 -5.00 9.56 -2.62
C LEU A 184 -4.57 10.37 -3.86
N GLY A 185 -5.10 10.01 -5.04
CA GLY A 185 -4.77 10.62 -6.32
C GLY A 185 -3.39 10.20 -6.83
N SER A 186 -2.84 10.99 -7.74
CA SER A 186 -1.57 10.66 -8.40
C SER A 186 -0.48 10.29 -7.42
N GLY A 187 0.19 9.19 -7.69
CA GLY A 187 1.37 8.76 -6.95
C GLY A 187 2.57 9.69 -7.16
N PRO A 188 3.64 9.53 -6.40
CA PRO A 188 4.86 10.31 -6.59
C PRO A 188 5.56 9.90 -7.90
N VAL A 189 6.05 10.89 -8.65
CA VAL A 189 6.93 10.63 -9.78
C VAL A 189 8.22 9.95 -9.34
N ALA A 190 8.96 9.34 -10.26
CA ALA A 190 10.23 8.66 -9.98
C ALA A 190 11.17 9.54 -9.15
N GLY A 191 11.67 9.01 -8.05
CA GLY A 191 12.54 9.69 -7.10
C GLY A 191 11.87 10.68 -6.14
N ALA A 192 10.59 11.01 -6.33
CA ALA A 192 9.87 11.95 -5.46
C ALA A 192 9.23 11.30 -4.23
N SER A 193 8.86 12.13 -3.26
CA SER A 193 8.22 11.72 -2.02
C SER A 193 6.90 12.43 -1.79
N ARG A 194 5.96 11.73 -1.13
CA ARG A 194 4.78 12.32 -0.48
C ARG A 194 4.88 12.12 1.02
N TYR A 195 4.35 13.06 1.76
CA TYR A 195 4.48 13.11 3.22
C TYR A 195 3.10 13.09 3.85
N PHE A 196 2.94 12.29 4.89
CA PHE A 196 1.67 12.15 5.60
C PHE A 196 1.87 12.25 7.10
N VAL A 197 0.82 12.69 7.75
CA VAL A 197 0.63 12.56 9.19
C VAL A 197 -0.63 11.74 9.41
N ILE A 198 -0.50 10.66 10.16
CA ILE A 198 -1.60 9.82 10.58
C ILE A 198 -1.83 10.09 12.06
N GLY A 199 -3.05 10.43 12.43
CA GLY A 199 -3.42 10.67 13.81
C GLY A 199 -4.44 9.67 14.28
N MET A 200 -4.28 9.23 15.53
CA MET A 200 -5.24 8.40 16.25
C MET A 200 -5.52 8.99 17.63
N GLN A 201 -6.74 8.82 18.11
CA GLN A 201 -7.11 9.09 19.49
C GLN A 201 -8.30 8.25 19.93
N LEU A 202 -8.46 8.09 21.21
CA LEU A 202 -9.75 7.73 21.79
C LEU A 202 -10.60 9.00 21.91
N PRO A 203 -11.93 8.94 21.62
CA PRO A 203 -12.79 10.11 21.79
C PRO A 203 -12.75 10.60 23.25
N SER A 204 -12.86 11.91 23.46
CA SER A 204 -12.87 12.47 24.83
C SER A 204 -14.03 11.96 25.69
N THR A 205 -15.08 11.43 25.04
CA THR A 205 -16.23 10.78 25.66
C THR A 205 -16.05 9.29 25.83
N ALA A 206 -14.85 8.74 25.54
CA ALA A 206 -14.60 7.32 25.67
C ALA A 206 -14.88 6.85 27.11
N SER A 207 -15.66 5.80 27.22
CA SER A 207 -16.01 5.21 28.52
C SER A 207 -14.89 4.33 29.05
N ASN A 208 -14.94 4.04 30.35
CA ASN A 208 -14.06 3.03 30.96
C ASN A 208 -14.18 1.63 30.31
N ALA A 209 -15.20 1.41 29.49
CA ALA A 209 -15.35 0.15 28.75
C ALA A 209 -14.24 -0.06 27.68
N LEU A 210 -13.50 0.98 27.28
CA LEU A 210 -12.32 0.86 26.40
C LEU A 210 -11.01 0.66 27.18
N GLN A 211 -11.01 0.64 28.50
CA GLN A 211 -9.80 0.40 29.28
C GLN A 211 -9.28 -1.02 29.05
N GLY A 212 -7.96 -1.14 28.89
CA GLY A 212 -7.29 -2.42 28.68
C GLY A 212 -7.59 -3.08 27.34
N GLN A 213 -8.18 -2.35 26.40
CA GLN A 213 -8.43 -2.83 25.04
C GLN A 213 -7.31 -2.37 24.11
N GLU A 214 -6.96 -3.19 23.15
CA GLU A 214 -5.95 -2.90 22.14
C GLU A 214 -6.53 -3.14 20.75
N ALA A 215 -6.35 -2.17 19.85
CA ALA A 215 -6.67 -2.33 18.43
C ALA A 215 -5.41 -2.74 17.67
N LEU A 216 -5.47 -3.85 16.96
CA LEU A 216 -4.46 -4.28 15.99
C LEU A 216 -4.99 -4.07 14.57
N PHE A 217 -4.25 -3.36 13.75
CA PHE A 217 -4.58 -3.14 12.34
C PHE A 217 -3.34 -2.88 11.51
N ASP A 218 -3.40 -3.23 10.24
CA ASP A 218 -2.36 -2.98 9.25
C ASP A 218 -2.85 -2.00 8.19
N LEU A 219 -2.10 -0.93 7.94
CA LEU A 219 -2.32 -0.03 6.82
C LEU A 219 -1.41 -0.43 5.66
N THR A 220 -2.02 -0.78 4.55
CA THR A 220 -1.33 -1.14 3.31
C THR A 220 -1.36 0.03 2.34
N TRP A 221 -0.19 0.43 1.88
CA TRP A 221 -0.01 1.46 0.86
C TRP A 221 0.22 0.81 -0.50
N HIS A 222 -0.52 1.24 -1.49
CA HIS A 222 -0.49 0.69 -2.84
C HIS A 222 -0.12 1.76 -3.86
N LEU A 223 0.89 1.48 -4.67
CA LEU A 223 1.34 2.30 -5.78
C LEU A 223 1.07 1.57 -7.08
N SER A 224 0.51 2.25 -8.08
CA SER A 224 0.28 1.69 -9.42
C SER A 224 0.70 2.64 -10.54
N THR A 225 0.87 2.11 -11.77
CA THR A 225 1.19 2.84 -13.01
C THR A 225 0.04 2.80 -13.98
#